data_80e4098b5f249cc1c5035af6e4612293
#
_entry.id   80e4098b5f249cc1c5035af6e4612293
#
_cell.length_a   1.000
_cell.length_b   1.000
_cell.length_c   1.000
_cell.angle_alpha   90.00
_cell.angle_beta   90.00
_cell.angle_gamma   90.00
#
_symmetry.space_group_name_H-M   'P 1'
#
loop_
_entity.id
_entity.type
_entity.pdbx_description
1 polymer ?
#
loop_
_entity_poly.entity_id
_entity_poly.type
_entity_poly.pdbx_seq_one_letter_code
_entity_poly.pdbx_strand_id
1 'polypeptide(L)'
;MSNTNSAWDKGPPNNILHKEKPYNSRFIAGTTIYNNDQECAVSTTSSAESNAKNDHKNIERIPEKKHHQQYYSAGVLLYSRDPKGTLVFLLGKDKDGTWSDFGGRSEFTDHGNHTKTAARELYEETMGSVMTMESAQKMLSMSHFENKRAVIKSRTLGGSPYIMYVLGIQFADYKQNFKRVHDYVKYIGQGYIEKVDIRWVSEETLMGAIDEDLDNESVLLPLRPIFKTTLVDHISEMKDIKNLK
;
A
#
# COMPACT_ATOMS: atom_id res chain seq x y z
N MET A 1 54.03 28.13 -25.13
CA MET A 1 53.59 28.71 -23.85
C MET A 1 52.19 29.25 -24.09
N SER A 2 51.18 28.49 -23.78
CA SER A 2 49.75 28.87 -23.90
C SER A 2 49.01 28.38 -22.65
N ASN A 3 48.71 29.34 -21.78
CA ASN A 3 47.90 29.14 -20.58
C ASN A 3 46.42 28.98 -20.98
N THR A 4 45.84 27.83 -20.70
CA THR A 4 44.40 27.64 -20.72
C THR A 4 43.87 27.65 -19.28
N ASN A 5 43.30 28.80 -18.87
CA ASN A 5 42.56 28.94 -17.61
C ASN A 5 41.24 28.17 -17.70
N SER A 6 41.07 27.17 -16.85
CA SER A 6 39.82 26.41 -16.69
C SER A 6 38.80 27.23 -15.87
N ALA A 7 37.64 27.49 -16.47
CA ALA A 7 36.52 28.22 -15.89
C ALA A 7 35.56 27.27 -15.14
N TRP A 8 35.99 26.68 -14.01
CA TRP A 8 35.15 25.83 -13.16
C TRP A 8 35.30 26.14 -11.68
N ASP A 9 35.12 27.41 -11.32
CA ASP A 9 35.14 27.82 -9.91
C ASP A 9 34.11 28.93 -9.64
N LYS A 10 32.81 28.58 -9.87
CA LYS A 10 31.69 29.36 -9.34
C LYS A 10 30.73 28.40 -8.70
N GLY A 11 30.79 28.34 -7.37
CA GLY A 11 29.82 27.65 -6.55
C GLY A 11 28.37 28.13 -6.82
N PRO A 12 27.37 27.34 -6.52
CA PRO A 12 25.97 27.66 -6.78
C PRO A 12 25.54 28.89 -5.95
N PRO A 13 24.64 29.74 -6.49
CA PRO A 13 24.16 30.93 -5.78
C PRO A 13 23.32 30.50 -4.57
N ASN A 14 23.57 31.19 -3.45
CA ASN A 14 22.76 31.11 -2.23
C ASN A 14 21.30 31.48 -2.54
N ASN A 15 20.38 30.50 -2.65
CA ASN A 15 18.96 30.76 -2.69
C ASN A 15 18.30 30.40 -1.35
N ILE A 16 17.94 31.46 -0.68
CA ILE A 16 16.83 31.74 0.21
C ILE A 16 16.06 30.48 0.63
N LEU A 17 16.32 30.02 1.84
CA LEU A 17 15.51 29.08 2.60
C LEU A 17 14.14 29.70 2.89
N HIS A 18 13.13 29.40 2.09
CA HIS A 18 11.75 29.47 2.54
C HIS A 18 11.60 28.45 3.67
N LYS A 19 11.39 28.94 4.89
CA LYS A 19 10.96 28.14 6.03
C LYS A 19 9.54 27.64 5.78
N GLU A 20 9.41 26.53 5.08
CA GLU A 20 8.20 25.73 5.13
C GLU A 20 8.14 25.02 6.48
N LYS A 21 7.03 25.20 7.19
CA LYS A 21 6.77 24.52 8.46
C LYS A 21 6.84 23.02 8.21
N PRO A 22 7.48 22.22 9.08
CA PRO A 22 7.53 20.78 8.90
C PRO A 22 6.10 20.22 8.95
N TYR A 23 5.71 19.51 7.90
CA TYR A 23 4.50 18.73 7.84
C TYR A 23 4.66 17.58 8.85
N ASN A 24 4.03 17.71 10.01
CA ASN A 24 4.00 16.67 11.03
C ASN A 24 3.05 15.53 10.60
N SER A 25 3.47 14.70 9.67
CA SER A 25 2.89 13.38 9.52
C SER A 25 3.56 12.45 10.53
N ARG A 26 2.91 12.23 11.66
CA ARG A 26 3.29 11.16 12.57
C ARG A 26 2.88 9.83 11.94
N PHE A 27 3.81 9.17 11.28
CA PHE A 27 3.71 7.74 11.02
C PHE A 27 3.85 7.02 12.35
N ILE A 28 2.73 6.64 12.96
CA ILE A 28 2.70 5.72 14.09
C ILE A 28 2.11 4.43 13.56
N ALA A 29 2.94 3.39 13.52
CA ALA A 29 2.46 2.04 13.30
C ALA A 29 1.38 1.72 14.38
N GLY A 30 0.14 1.59 13.94
CA GLY A 30 -0.91 0.88 14.69
C GLY A 30 -1.67 1.63 15.77
N THR A 31 -1.53 2.96 15.95
CA THR A 31 -2.45 3.69 16.84
C THR A 31 -2.48 5.17 16.48
N THR A 32 -3.46 5.58 15.71
CA THR A 32 -3.76 7.01 15.51
C THR A 32 -4.64 7.48 16.66
N ILE A 33 -4.07 8.25 17.59
CA ILE A 33 -4.84 8.97 18.60
C ILE A 33 -5.26 10.30 17.95
N TYR A 34 -6.53 10.41 17.60
CA TYR A 34 -7.14 11.69 17.27
C TYR A 34 -7.53 12.41 18.54
N ASN A 35 -6.83 13.49 18.88
CA ASN A 35 -7.34 14.47 19.82
C ASN A 35 -8.36 15.34 19.08
N ASN A 36 -9.64 15.08 19.31
CA ASN A 36 -10.73 15.96 18.92
C ASN A 36 -10.90 17.02 20.01
N ASP A 37 -10.11 18.08 19.96
CA ASP A 37 -10.41 19.33 20.69
C ASP A 37 -11.23 20.23 19.75
N GLN A 38 -12.53 19.95 19.64
CA GLN A 38 -13.52 20.93 19.24
C GLN A 38 -14.31 21.33 20.49
N GLU A 39 -13.91 22.45 21.05
CA GLU A 39 -14.70 23.17 22.04
C GLU A 39 -16.04 23.57 21.43
N CYS A 40 -17.10 22.90 21.87
CA CYS A 40 -18.46 23.40 21.68
C CYS A 40 -18.72 24.52 22.71
N ALA A 41 -18.84 25.73 22.20
CA ALA A 41 -19.32 26.87 22.99
C ALA A 41 -20.75 26.59 23.50
N VAL A 42 -20.88 26.43 24.79
CA VAL A 42 -22.18 26.32 25.48
C VAL A 42 -22.66 27.74 25.78
N SER A 43 -23.71 28.18 25.11
CA SER A 43 -24.46 29.38 25.48
C SER A 43 -25.38 29.04 26.64
N THR A 44 -25.09 29.65 27.81
CA THR A 44 -25.96 29.65 28.97
C THR A 44 -27.12 30.62 28.78
N THR A 45 -28.36 30.12 28.76
CA THR A 45 -29.53 30.90 29.09
C THR A 45 -30.26 30.27 30.28
N SER A 46 -30.49 31.12 31.22
CA SER A 46 -31.08 30.85 32.56
C SER A 46 -32.57 30.56 32.52
N SER A 47 -32.98 29.77 33.52
CA SER A 47 -34.24 29.78 34.29
C SER A 47 -35.56 29.34 33.62
N ALA A 48 -36.10 28.21 34.14
CA ALA A 48 -37.43 28.14 34.76
C ALA A 48 -37.62 26.75 35.40
N GLU A 49 -37.84 26.75 36.71
CA GLU A 49 -38.33 25.60 37.49
C GLU A 49 -39.76 25.25 37.05
N SER A 50 -40.02 23.97 36.76
CA SER A 50 -41.36 23.41 36.95
C SER A 50 -41.28 21.92 37.21
N ASN A 51 -41.81 21.52 38.37
CA ASN A 51 -42.05 20.15 38.79
C ASN A 51 -42.83 19.33 37.77
N ALA A 52 -42.30 18.20 37.38
CA ALA A 52 -43.07 17.15 36.74
C ALA A 52 -42.56 15.76 37.15
N LYS A 53 -43.49 14.97 37.55
CA LYS A 53 -43.47 13.66 38.16
C LYS A 53 -42.65 12.63 37.35
N ASN A 54 -41.99 11.73 38.13
CA ASN A 54 -41.37 10.47 37.67
C ASN A 54 -42.35 9.61 36.85
N ASP A 55 -42.11 9.56 35.55
CA ASP A 55 -42.53 8.45 34.71
C ASP A 55 -41.27 7.71 34.26
N HIS A 56 -40.97 6.60 34.93
CA HIS A 56 -39.98 5.63 34.49
C HIS A 56 -40.48 4.96 33.19
N LYS A 57 -40.32 5.61 32.05
CA LYS A 57 -40.40 4.92 30.77
C LYS A 57 -39.15 4.03 30.60
N ASN A 58 -39.37 2.73 30.68
CA ASN A 58 -38.42 1.71 30.19
C ASN A 58 -38.03 2.05 28.77
N ILE A 59 -36.89 2.73 28.62
CA ILE A 59 -36.25 2.83 27.31
C ILE A 59 -35.63 1.46 27.05
N GLU A 60 -36.36 0.60 26.31
CA GLU A 60 -35.79 -0.58 25.74
C GLU A 60 -34.57 -0.15 24.93
N ARG A 61 -33.39 -0.46 25.45
CA ARG A 61 -32.13 -0.29 24.72
C ARG A 61 -32.21 -1.22 23.50
N ILE A 62 -32.51 -0.65 22.33
CA ILE A 62 -32.34 -1.32 21.04
C ILE A 62 -30.92 -1.86 21.04
N PRO A 63 -30.71 -3.18 20.95
CA PRO A 63 -29.36 -3.73 20.92
C PRO A 63 -28.66 -3.13 19.68
N GLU A 64 -27.60 -2.38 19.91
CA GLU A 64 -26.72 -1.92 18.85
C GLU A 64 -26.30 -3.17 18.05
N LYS A 65 -26.79 -3.28 16.83
CA LYS A 65 -26.31 -4.30 15.89
C LYS A 65 -24.82 -4.05 15.77
N LYS A 66 -24.00 -4.85 16.47
CA LYS A 66 -22.57 -4.91 16.23
C LYS A 66 -22.43 -5.24 14.75
N HIS A 67 -22.14 -4.22 13.93
CA HIS A 67 -21.71 -4.44 12.57
C HIS A 67 -20.44 -5.28 12.67
N HIS A 68 -20.57 -6.59 12.46
CA HIS A 68 -19.41 -7.43 12.25
C HIS A 68 -18.73 -6.93 10.99
N GLN A 69 -17.74 -6.07 11.17
CA GLN A 69 -16.90 -5.64 10.07
C GLN A 69 -16.25 -6.90 9.52
N GLN A 70 -16.64 -7.29 8.32
CA GLN A 70 -16.05 -8.44 7.65
C GLN A 70 -14.61 -8.07 7.30
N TYR A 71 -13.67 -8.65 8.03
CA TYR A 71 -12.26 -8.47 7.73
C TYR A 71 -11.94 -9.10 6.37
N TYR A 72 -11.25 -8.35 5.54
CA TYR A 72 -10.71 -8.79 4.26
C TYR A 72 -9.27 -8.30 4.14
N SER A 73 -8.57 -8.82 3.14
CA SER A 73 -7.27 -8.31 2.74
C SER A 73 -7.31 -7.87 1.28
N ALA A 74 -6.50 -6.91 0.92
CA ALA A 74 -6.35 -6.48 -0.46
C ALA A 74 -4.90 -6.10 -0.76
N GLY A 75 -4.47 -6.31 -2.01
CA GLY A 75 -3.11 -6.00 -2.44
C GLY A 75 -3.02 -5.64 -3.91
N VAL A 76 -1.82 -5.28 -4.34
CA VAL A 76 -1.50 -4.90 -5.72
C VAL A 76 -0.30 -5.68 -6.20
N LEU A 77 -0.47 -6.44 -7.27
CA LEU A 77 0.62 -6.98 -8.09
C LEU A 77 0.85 -6.02 -9.26
N LEU A 78 1.98 -5.35 -9.26
CA LEU A 78 2.34 -4.42 -10.33
C LEU A 78 2.98 -5.17 -11.49
N TYR A 79 2.62 -4.80 -12.74
CA TYR A 79 3.27 -5.32 -13.92
C TYR A 79 3.68 -4.21 -14.89
N SER A 80 4.61 -4.56 -15.78
CA SER A 80 5.06 -3.69 -16.86
C SER A 80 5.66 -4.51 -18.00
N ARG A 81 6.07 -3.82 -19.05
CA ARG A 81 6.98 -4.39 -20.07
C ARG A 81 8.33 -3.71 -19.93
N ASP A 82 9.38 -4.53 -19.86
CA ASP A 82 10.74 -4.02 -19.85
C ASP A 82 11.12 -3.41 -21.23
N PRO A 83 12.29 -2.78 -21.39
CA PRO A 83 12.73 -2.22 -22.67
C PRO A 83 12.85 -3.22 -23.82
N LYS A 84 12.88 -4.54 -23.54
CA LYS A 84 12.89 -5.62 -24.53
C LYS A 84 11.48 -6.11 -24.88
N GLY A 85 10.44 -5.56 -24.23
CA GLY A 85 9.05 -5.96 -24.39
C GLY A 85 8.63 -7.16 -23.52
N THR A 86 9.51 -7.68 -22.67
CA THR A 86 9.22 -8.80 -21.77
C THR A 86 8.24 -8.37 -20.69
N LEU A 87 7.20 -9.18 -20.44
CA LEU A 87 6.29 -8.97 -19.31
C LEU A 87 7.03 -9.22 -18.00
N VAL A 88 6.99 -8.25 -17.11
CA VAL A 88 7.66 -8.30 -15.81
C VAL A 88 6.70 -7.88 -14.69
N PHE A 89 6.88 -8.47 -13.51
CA PHE A 89 6.11 -8.19 -12.31
C PHE A 89 7.00 -7.60 -11.23
N LEU A 90 6.55 -6.55 -10.54
CA LEU A 90 7.27 -5.98 -9.41
C LEU A 90 6.84 -6.70 -8.14
N LEU A 91 7.79 -7.37 -7.50
CA LEU A 91 7.58 -8.08 -6.24
C LEU A 91 8.32 -7.39 -5.10
N GLY A 92 7.75 -7.49 -3.90
CA GLY A 92 8.38 -7.09 -2.64
C GLY A 92 8.92 -8.29 -1.88
N LYS A 93 10.12 -8.16 -1.29
CA LYS A 93 10.72 -9.18 -0.44
C LYS A 93 10.39 -8.93 1.02
N ASP A 94 9.77 -9.90 1.68
CA ASP A 94 9.49 -9.89 3.11
C ASP A 94 10.77 -10.14 3.93
N LYS A 95 10.73 -9.85 5.24
CA LYS A 95 11.87 -10.06 6.16
C LYS A 95 12.26 -11.53 6.29
N ASP A 96 11.33 -12.45 6.11
CA ASP A 96 11.56 -13.90 6.11
C ASP A 96 12.23 -14.41 4.82
N GLY A 97 12.42 -13.53 3.84
CA GLY A 97 13.06 -13.83 2.57
C GLY A 97 12.11 -14.20 1.46
N THR A 98 10.81 -14.35 1.71
CA THR A 98 9.81 -14.67 0.70
C THR A 98 9.44 -13.44 -0.15
N TRP A 99 8.91 -13.68 -1.34
CA TRP A 99 8.49 -12.64 -2.28
C TRP A 99 6.98 -12.68 -2.48
N SER A 100 6.37 -11.51 -2.56
CA SER A 100 4.94 -11.37 -2.80
C SER A 100 4.58 -10.08 -3.53
N ASP A 101 3.30 -9.92 -3.86
CA ASP A 101 2.68 -8.63 -4.14
C ASP A 101 2.70 -7.71 -2.91
N PHE A 102 2.15 -6.51 -3.06
CA PHE A 102 2.04 -5.51 -1.99
C PHE A 102 0.63 -5.53 -1.43
N GLY A 103 0.45 -6.05 -0.21
CA GLY A 103 -0.90 -6.21 0.32
C GLY A 103 -0.99 -6.68 1.76
N GLY A 104 -2.11 -6.30 2.38
CA GLY A 104 -2.38 -6.60 3.78
C GLY A 104 -3.85 -6.50 4.16
N ARG A 105 -4.12 -6.38 5.45
CA ARG A 105 -5.48 -6.40 6.01
C ARG A 105 -6.14 -5.03 5.88
N SER A 106 -7.47 -5.06 5.72
CA SER A 106 -8.28 -3.86 5.82
C SER A 106 -8.21 -3.24 7.21
N GLU A 107 -8.14 -1.92 7.25
CA GLU A 107 -8.25 -1.11 8.45
C GLU A 107 -9.62 -0.42 8.52
N PHE A 108 -9.94 0.09 9.71
CA PHE A 108 -11.18 0.85 9.91
C PHE A 108 -11.25 2.09 9.00
N THR A 109 -10.12 2.73 8.78
CA THR A 109 -9.96 3.92 7.91
C THR A 109 -10.24 3.64 6.45
N ASP A 110 -10.16 2.38 6.01
CA ASP A 110 -10.48 1.99 4.64
C ASP A 110 -11.99 1.98 4.35
N HIS A 111 -12.84 2.03 5.39
CA HIS A 111 -14.32 2.05 5.28
C HIS A 111 -14.90 0.92 4.42
N GLY A 112 -14.31 -0.27 4.45
CA GLY A 112 -14.75 -1.41 3.64
C GLY A 112 -14.41 -1.31 2.15
N ASN A 113 -13.57 -0.35 1.75
CA ASN A 113 -13.20 -0.13 0.35
C ASN A 113 -11.88 -0.83 0.00
N HIS A 114 -11.96 -1.91 -0.77
CA HIS A 114 -10.81 -2.74 -1.15
C HIS A 114 -9.74 -1.96 -1.94
N THR A 115 -10.13 -0.98 -2.78
CA THR A 115 -9.15 -0.17 -3.53
C THR A 115 -8.37 0.77 -2.61
N LYS A 116 -9.00 1.25 -1.51
CA LYS A 116 -8.31 2.05 -0.49
C LYS A 116 -7.30 1.20 0.26
N THR A 117 -7.70 0.00 0.72
CA THR A 117 -6.79 -0.94 1.37
C THR A 117 -5.60 -1.26 0.47
N ALA A 118 -5.85 -1.68 -0.77
CA ALA A 118 -4.79 -2.02 -1.71
C ALA A 118 -3.84 -0.85 -2.01
N ALA A 119 -4.38 0.38 -2.15
CA ALA A 119 -3.57 1.57 -2.36
C ALA A 119 -2.71 1.95 -1.14
N ARG A 120 -3.28 1.82 0.06
CA ARG A 120 -2.57 2.06 1.32
C ARG A 120 -1.42 1.07 1.49
N GLU A 121 -1.69 -0.23 1.34
CA GLU A 121 -0.69 -1.28 1.47
C GLU A 121 0.45 -1.12 0.44
N LEU A 122 0.12 -0.84 -0.82
CA LEU A 122 1.14 -0.55 -1.84
C LEU A 122 2.02 0.63 -1.43
N TYR A 123 1.41 1.72 -0.93
CA TYR A 123 2.16 2.89 -0.48
C TYR A 123 3.04 2.59 0.73
N GLU A 124 2.50 1.93 1.75
CA GLU A 124 3.19 1.60 2.99
C GLU A 124 4.36 0.63 2.74
N GLU A 125 4.11 -0.49 2.05
CA GLU A 125 5.12 -1.52 1.78
C GLU A 125 6.20 -1.06 0.81
N THR A 126 5.89 -0.12 -0.11
CA THR A 126 6.91 0.51 -0.97
C THR A 126 7.46 1.81 -0.38
N MET A 127 6.98 2.26 0.78
CA MET A 127 7.30 3.56 1.40
C MET A 127 7.13 4.73 0.41
N GLY A 128 6.13 4.65 -0.46
CA GLY A 128 5.84 5.64 -1.49
C GLY A 128 6.89 5.74 -2.62
N SER A 129 7.88 4.85 -2.66
CA SER A 129 8.97 4.91 -3.66
C SER A 129 8.53 4.53 -5.08
N VAL A 130 7.39 3.86 -5.23
CA VAL A 130 6.81 3.47 -6.52
C VAL A 130 5.77 4.47 -6.98
N MET A 131 4.80 4.79 -6.14
CA MET A 131 3.78 5.80 -6.40
C MET A 131 3.13 6.29 -5.11
N THR A 132 2.45 7.45 -5.18
CA THR A 132 1.69 7.97 -4.03
C THR A 132 0.41 7.16 -3.82
N MET A 133 -0.10 7.14 -2.59
CA MET A 133 -1.36 6.47 -2.23
C MET A 133 -2.54 6.99 -3.07
N GLU A 134 -2.60 8.32 -3.29
CA GLU A 134 -3.63 8.95 -4.12
C GLU A 134 -3.58 8.46 -5.58
N SER A 135 -2.38 8.40 -6.17
CA SER A 135 -2.20 7.89 -7.53
C SER A 135 -2.61 6.43 -7.64
N ALA A 136 -2.21 5.58 -6.68
CA ALA A 136 -2.61 4.19 -6.62
C ALA A 136 -4.13 4.04 -6.53
N GLN A 137 -4.77 4.76 -5.61
CA GLN A 137 -6.23 4.72 -5.44
C GLN A 137 -6.96 5.17 -6.71
N LYS A 138 -6.49 6.22 -7.37
CA LYS A 138 -7.05 6.69 -8.64
C LYS A 138 -6.97 5.62 -9.72
N MET A 139 -5.82 4.99 -9.90
CA MET A 139 -5.62 3.94 -10.90
C MET A 139 -6.46 2.69 -10.61
N LEU A 140 -6.65 2.35 -9.32
CA LEU A 140 -7.43 1.19 -8.90
C LEU A 140 -8.94 1.41 -8.97
N SER A 141 -9.44 2.64 -8.92
CA SER A 141 -10.89 2.94 -8.85
C SER A 141 -11.48 3.45 -10.15
N MET A 142 -10.72 4.10 -11.03
CA MET A 142 -11.26 4.73 -12.23
C MET A 142 -11.42 3.76 -13.40
N SER A 143 -12.56 3.83 -14.09
CA SER A 143 -12.89 3.00 -15.27
C SER A 143 -11.89 3.17 -16.42
N HIS A 144 -11.32 4.35 -16.57
CA HIS A 144 -10.34 4.64 -17.63
C HIS A 144 -9.06 3.78 -17.53
N PHE A 145 -8.79 3.15 -16.37
CA PHE A 145 -7.67 2.21 -16.20
C PHE A 145 -8.09 0.73 -16.28
N GLU A 146 -9.34 0.42 -16.64
CA GLU A 146 -9.82 -0.98 -16.70
C GLU A 146 -9.01 -1.86 -17.66
N ASN A 147 -8.55 -1.29 -18.77
CA ASN A 147 -7.71 -1.99 -19.73
C ASN A 147 -6.24 -2.21 -19.27
N LYS A 148 -5.86 -1.66 -18.10
CA LYS A 148 -4.54 -1.81 -17.48
C LYS A 148 -4.57 -2.56 -16.16
N ARG A 149 -5.72 -3.10 -15.79
CA ARG A 149 -5.86 -3.82 -14.53
C ARG A 149 -6.71 -5.07 -14.69
N ALA A 150 -6.38 -6.07 -13.88
CA ALA A 150 -7.23 -7.22 -13.61
C ALA A 150 -7.52 -7.29 -12.11
N VAL A 151 -8.57 -8.02 -11.73
CA VAL A 151 -8.94 -8.22 -10.32
C VAL A 151 -9.06 -9.71 -10.07
N ILE A 152 -8.22 -10.22 -9.21
CA ILE A 152 -8.20 -11.61 -8.78
C ILE A 152 -8.82 -11.70 -7.38
N LYS A 153 -9.83 -12.56 -7.22
CA LYS A 153 -10.53 -12.79 -5.95
C LYS A 153 -10.14 -14.14 -5.40
N SER A 154 -9.45 -14.15 -4.28
CA SER A 154 -8.92 -15.34 -3.62
C SER A 154 -9.29 -15.34 -2.12
N ARG A 155 -8.67 -16.21 -1.36
CA ARG A 155 -8.82 -16.30 0.09
C ARG A 155 -7.47 -16.39 0.76
N THR A 156 -7.36 -15.80 1.95
CA THR A 156 -6.20 -16.00 2.83
C THR A 156 -6.17 -17.43 3.36
N LEU A 157 -5.04 -17.88 3.91
CA LEU A 157 -4.94 -19.20 4.57
C LEU A 157 -5.97 -19.40 5.70
N GLY A 158 -6.41 -18.31 6.35
CA GLY A 158 -7.48 -18.31 7.34
C GLY A 158 -8.90 -18.23 6.75
N GLY A 159 -9.05 -18.32 5.43
CA GLY A 159 -10.34 -18.31 4.72
C GLY A 159 -10.98 -16.94 4.52
N SER A 160 -10.35 -15.84 5.00
CA SER A 160 -10.84 -14.47 4.77
C SER A 160 -10.70 -14.08 3.30
N PRO A 161 -11.59 -13.22 2.74
CA PRO A 161 -11.46 -12.74 1.38
C PRO A 161 -10.13 -12.02 1.15
N TYR A 162 -9.48 -12.31 0.02
CA TYR A 162 -8.33 -11.58 -0.48
C TYR A 162 -8.59 -11.10 -1.90
N ILE A 163 -8.37 -9.81 -2.14
CA ILE A 163 -8.56 -9.18 -3.46
C ILE A 163 -7.23 -8.65 -3.94
N MET A 164 -6.67 -9.28 -4.97
CA MET A 164 -5.44 -8.84 -5.61
C MET A 164 -5.76 -8.07 -6.89
N TYR A 165 -5.32 -6.82 -6.94
CA TYR A 165 -5.35 -6.00 -8.16
C TYR A 165 -4.06 -6.21 -8.92
N VAL A 166 -4.15 -6.63 -10.18
CA VAL A 166 -2.99 -6.67 -11.08
C VAL A 166 -3.01 -5.39 -11.90
N LEU A 167 -2.03 -4.50 -11.70
CA LEU A 167 -2.04 -3.14 -12.21
C LEU A 167 -0.82 -2.85 -13.08
N GLY A 168 -1.06 -2.39 -14.32
CA GLY A 168 -0.01 -1.96 -15.25
C GLY A 168 0.54 -0.58 -14.91
N ILE A 169 1.85 -0.47 -14.80
CA ILE A 169 2.57 0.79 -14.58
C ILE A 169 3.72 0.95 -15.57
N GLN A 170 4.28 2.14 -15.64
CA GLN A 170 5.48 2.39 -16.44
C GLN A 170 6.68 1.64 -15.84
N PHE A 171 7.48 1.00 -16.71
CA PHE A 171 8.74 0.39 -16.30
C PHE A 171 9.75 1.46 -15.87
N ALA A 172 10.33 1.29 -14.69
CA ALA A 172 11.39 2.14 -14.17
C ALA A 172 12.24 1.37 -13.15
N ASP A 173 13.42 1.90 -12.82
CA ASP A 173 14.25 1.36 -11.74
C ASP A 173 13.73 1.79 -10.37
N TYR A 174 12.61 1.19 -9.96
CA TYR A 174 12.04 1.44 -8.64
C TYR A 174 12.91 0.91 -7.51
N LYS A 175 13.76 -0.09 -7.77
CA LYS A 175 14.65 -0.67 -6.75
C LYS A 175 15.60 0.36 -6.16
N GLN A 176 16.16 1.22 -7.00
CA GLN A 176 17.07 2.27 -6.53
C GLN A 176 16.36 3.30 -5.65
N ASN A 177 15.15 3.71 -6.04
CA ASN A 177 14.33 4.63 -5.24
C ASN A 177 13.92 3.98 -3.92
N PHE A 178 13.43 2.76 -3.96
CA PHE A 178 13.07 1.99 -2.77
C PHE A 178 14.23 1.92 -1.79
N LYS A 179 15.42 1.52 -2.27
CA LYS A 179 16.61 1.41 -1.41
C LYS A 179 16.94 2.73 -0.72
N ARG A 180 16.89 3.86 -1.42
CA ARG A 180 17.17 5.19 -0.83
C ARG A 180 16.18 5.52 0.29
N VAL A 181 14.88 5.29 0.06
CA VAL A 181 13.84 5.56 1.06
C VAL A 181 13.97 4.60 2.22
N HIS A 182 14.15 3.31 1.95
CA HIS A 182 14.36 2.26 2.97
C HIS A 182 15.54 2.58 3.89
N ASP A 183 16.71 2.93 3.32
CA ASP A 183 17.90 3.26 4.09
C ASP A 183 17.68 4.53 4.95
N TYR A 184 16.95 5.52 4.43
CA TYR A 184 16.58 6.71 5.18
C TYR A 184 15.62 6.40 6.33
N VAL A 185 14.54 5.67 6.07
CA VAL A 185 13.56 5.28 7.11
C VAL A 185 14.23 4.45 8.21
N LYS A 186 15.12 3.54 7.83
CA LYS A 186 15.93 2.75 8.78
C LYS A 186 16.85 3.63 9.61
N TYR A 187 17.50 4.63 8.98
CA TYR A 187 18.40 5.55 9.66
C TYR A 187 17.70 6.40 10.72
N ILE A 188 16.51 6.93 10.39
CA ILE A 188 15.75 7.76 11.34
C ILE A 188 15.01 6.94 12.41
N GLY A 189 15.03 5.59 12.31
CA GLY A 189 14.36 4.70 13.25
C GLY A 189 12.84 4.88 13.31
N GLN A 190 12.24 5.49 12.27
CA GLN A 190 10.80 5.73 12.20
C GLN A 190 10.14 4.73 11.24
N GLY A 191 8.99 4.23 11.67
CA GLY A 191 8.13 3.39 10.86
C GLY A 191 8.45 1.89 10.95
N TYR A 192 7.44 1.12 10.56
CA TYR A 192 7.55 -0.33 10.45
C TYR A 192 7.88 -0.67 8.99
N ILE A 193 9.07 -1.21 8.75
CA ILE A 193 9.49 -1.65 7.41
C ILE A 193 9.05 -3.10 7.26
N GLU A 194 8.15 -3.39 6.33
CA GLU A 194 7.70 -4.75 6.01
C GLU A 194 8.54 -5.37 4.90
N LYS A 195 8.65 -4.70 3.77
CA LYS A 195 9.49 -5.15 2.67
C LYS A 195 10.93 -4.66 2.80
N VAL A 196 11.88 -5.55 2.55
CA VAL A 196 13.32 -5.26 2.65
C VAL A 196 13.98 -5.07 1.29
N ASP A 197 13.34 -5.49 0.21
CA ASP A 197 13.80 -5.31 -1.18
C ASP A 197 12.60 -5.33 -2.12
N ILE A 198 12.76 -4.75 -3.32
CA ILE A 198 11.82 -4.88 -4.43
C ILE A 198 12.58 -5.18 -5.71
N ARG A 199 11.97 -5.94 -6.63
CA ARG A 199 12.58 -6.20 -7.94
C ARG A 199 11.55 -6.54 -9.00
N TRP A 200 11.88 -6.21 -10.24
CA TRP A 200 11.19 -6.74 -11.40
C TRP A 200 11.59 -8.20 -11.66
N VAL A 201 10.59 -9.05 -11.86
CA VAL A 201 10.74 -10.48 -12.12
C VAL A 201 10.03 -10.78 -13.43
N SER A 202 10.65 -11.52 -14.34
CA SER A 202 10.00 -11.90 -15.60
C SER A 202 8.81 -12.85 -15.37
N GLU A 203 7.83 -12.84 -16.29
CA GLU A 203 6.73 -13.81 -16.29
C GLU A 203 7.26 -15.25 -16.20
N GLU A 204 8.28 -15.60 -16.99
CA GLU A 204 8.90 -16.91 -16.99
C GLU A 204 9.44 -17.30 -15.60
N THR A 205 10.18 -16.39 -14.96
CA THR A 205 10.73 -16.62 -13.60
C THR A 205 9.61 -16.76 -12.56
N LEU A 206 8.55 -15.92 -12.65
CA LEU A 206 7.42 -16.01 -11.72
C LEU A 206 6.64 -17.32 -11.91
N MET A 207 6.38 -17.73 -13.15
CA MET A 207 5.71 -19.00 -13.44
C MET A 207 6.54 -20.20 -13.00
N GLY A 208 7.87 -20.19 -13.24
CA GLY A 208 8.77 -21.21 -12.72
C GLY A 208 8.72 -21.35 -11.20
N ALA A 209 8.68 -20.24 -10.48
CA ALA A 209 8.60 -20.26 -9.01
C ALA A 209 7.26 -20.80 -8.46
N ILE A 210 6.20 -20.79 -9.26
CA ILE A 210 4.92 -21.40 -8.90
C ILE A 210 5.05 -22.94 -8.88
N ASP A 211 5.80 -23.50 -9.85
CA ASP A 211 5.97 -24.95 -10.01
C ASP A 211 7.04 -25.52 -9.08
N GLU A 212 7.94 -24.67 -8.52
CA GLU A 212 8.99 -25.11 -7.61
C GLU A 212 8.42 -25.53 -6.24
N ASP A 213 8.91 -26.65 -5.71
CA ASP A 213 8.56 -27.13 -4.37
C ASP A 213 9.29 -26.28 -3.32
N LEU A 214 8.55 -25.74 -2.34
CA LEU A 214 9.11 -24.88 -1.30
C LEU A 214 10.18 -25.55 -0.43
N ASP A 215 10.18 -26.89 -0.41
CA ASP A 215 11.13 -27.70 0.37
C ASP A 215 12.50 -27.82 -0.31
N ASN A 216 12.65 -27.27 -1.51
CA ASN A 216 13.92 -27.29 -2.23
C ASN A 216 14.78 -26.07 -1.83
N GLU A 217 15.91 -26.29 -1.14
CA GLU A 217 16.84 -25.23 -0.75
C GLU A 217 17.39 -24.38 -1.92
N SER A 218 17.23 -24.85 -3.16
CA SER A 218 17.69 -24.17 -4.39
C SER A 218 16.65 -23.23 -5.00
N VAL A 219 15.50 -22.99 -4.36
CA VAL A 219 14.45 -22.10 -4.88
C VAL A 219 14.98 -20.69 -5.10
N LEU A 220 15.08 -20.26 -6.35
CA LEU A 220 15.62 -18.94 -6.74
C LEU A 220 14.69 -17.79 -6.38
N LEU A 221 13.38 -18.05 -6.26
CA LEU A 221 12.34 -17.07 -5.95
C LEU A 221 11.32 -17.68 -4.98
N PRO A 222 11.63 -17.79 -3.67
CA PRO A 222 10.68 -18.31 -2.71
C PRO A 222 9.47 -17.37 -2.60
N LEU A 223 8.28 -17.84 -3.01
CA LEU A 223 7.05 -17.07 -2.95
C LEU A 223 6.39 -17.24 -1.57
N ARG A 224 5.80 -16.14 -1.07
CA ARG A 224 4.95 -16.18 0.12
C ARG A 224 3.79 -17.16 -0.12
N PRO A 225 3.47 -18.09 0.80
CA PRO A 225 2.53 -19.18 0.54
C PRO A 225 1.17 -18.72 0.03
N ILE A 226 0.57 -17.67 0.64
CA ILE A 226 -0.72 -17.15 0.20
C ILE A 226 -0.65 -16.56 -1.22
N PHE A 227 0.44 -15.87 -1.55
CA PHE A 227 0.65 -15.31 -2.89
C PHE A 227 0.81 -16.43 -3.91
N LYS A 228 1.64 -17.46 -3.62
CA LYS A 228 1.79 -18.65 -4.47
C LYS A 228 0.46 -19.33 -4.74
N THR A 229 -0.33 -19.62 -3.69
CA THR A 229 -1.66 -20.23 -3.84
C THR A 229 -2.58 -19.38 -4.72
N THR A 230 -2.61 -18.07 -4.50
CA THR A 230 -3.42 -17.13 -5.32
C THR A 230 -3.04 -17.21 -6.80
N LEU A 231 -1.73 -17.27 -7.12
CA LEU A 231 -1.26 -17.37 -8.51
C LEU A 231 -1.60 -18.73 -9.14
N VAL A 232 -1.47 -19.83 -8.37
CA VAL A 232 -1.82 -21.19 -8.84
C VAL A 232 -3.31 -21.28 -9.17
N ASP A 233 -4.17 -20.84 -8.24
CA ASP A 233 -5.63 -20.92 -8.39
C ASP A 233 -6.16 -20.07 -9.56
N HIS A 234 -5.39 -19.06 -9.99
CA HIS A 234 -5.76 -18.10 -11.03
C HIS A 234 -4.75 -18.02 -12.18
N ILE A 235 -4.11 -19.15 -12.51
CA ILE A 235 -3.05 -19.21 -13.52
C ILE A 235 -3.54 -18.78 -14.91
N SER A 236 -4.81 -19.02 -15.24
CA SER A 236 -5.42 -18.60 -16.52
C SER A 236 -5.52 -17.08 -16.60
N GLU A 237 -6.03 -16.44 -15.55
CA GLU A 237 -6.15 -14.98 -15.46
C GLU A 237 -4.78 -14.33 -15.49
N MET A 238 -3.78 -14.94 -14.84
CA MET A 238 -2.40 -14.45 -14.89
C MET A 238 -1.82 -14.49 -16.32
N LYS A 239 -2.13 -15.54 -17.09
CA LYS A 239 -1.70 -15.64 -18.51
C LYS A 239 -2.40 -14.61 -19.40
N ASP A 240 -3.59 -14.14 -19.04
CA ASP A 240 -4.33 -13.13 -19.79
C ASP A 240 -3.81 -11.70 -19.57
N ILE A 241 -3.00 -11.46 -18.53
CA ILE A 241 -2.40 -10.14 -18.24
C ILE A 241 -1.59 -9.61 -19.42
N LYS A 242 -0.94 -10.49 -20.19
CA LYS A 242 -0.22 -10.09 -21.41
C LYS A 242 -1.08 -9.39 -22.47
N ASN A 243 -2.41 -9.56 -22.40
CA ASN A 243 -3.39 -8.95 -23.30
C ASN A 243 -3.87 -7.57 -22.82
N LEU A 244 -3.54 -7.18 -21.58
CA LEU A 244 -3.81 -5.86 -21.06
C LEU A 244 -2.91 -4.82 -21.77
N LYS A 245 -3.47 -3.63 -22.07
CA LYS A 245 -2.82 -2.58 -22.86
C LYS A 245 -2.37 -1.40 -22.01
#